data_638c287f1c65bc6ee92860825a336397
#
_entry.id   638c287f1c65bc6ee92860825a336397
#
_cell.length_a   1.000
_cell.length_b   1.000
_cell.length_c   1.000
_cell.angle_alpha   90.00
_cell.angle_beta   90.00
_cell.angle_gamma   90.00
#
_symmetry.space_group_name_H-M   'P 1'
#
loop_
_entity.id
_entity.type
_entity.pdbx_description
1 polymer ?
#
loop_
_entity_poly.entity_id
_entity_poly.type
_entity_poly.pdbx_seq_one_letter_code
_entity_poly.pdbx_strand_id
1 'polypeptide(L)'
;MTDGPSGSSEPIDGATATEPKPVVVGRAKAEKTPPTKEKSERSAFLRELPILILIAFGLAIILKTFFVQAFYIPSGSMEPTLQPGDRVLVRKVLYEPDRGDIIVFEDPEGRPGPDRGLVGGFLHWLSEGVGFARPEHEDFIKRVVGLPGETVEIRNGRLYVDGLRIPEPYLEGREDTRDYGPEEVPKGELFVLGDNRLNSNDSRFGLGFVPVDKVIGRAFVIVWPPSRMGWLH
;
A
#
# COMPACT_ATOMS: atom_id res chain seq x y z
N MET A 1 -99.13 20.56 14.51
CA MET A 1 -99.96 19.41 14.13
C MET A 1 -99.34 18.25 14.79
N THR A 2 -99.81 17.97 15.92
CA THR A 2 -100.68 16.86 16.29
C THR A 2 -99.87 15.56 16.38
N ASP A 3 -99.85 14.79 17.32
CA ASP A 3 -100.52 14.65 18.59
C ASP A 3 -99.89 13.47 19.29
N GLY A 4 -99.86 13.47 20.57
CA GLY A 4 -99.61 12.32 21.40
C GLY A 4 -100.82 11.33 21.33
N PRO A 5 -101.07 10.46 22.23
CA PRO A 5 -100.67 10.42 23.64
C PRO A 5 -100.45 9.01 24.25
N SER A 6 -100.01 9.02 25.45
CA SER A 6 -100.57 8.35 26.66
C SER A 6 -100.55 6.82 26.77
N GLY A 7 -100.14 6.38 27.87
CA GLY A 7 -100.89 5.59 28.83
C GLY A 7 -100.01 4.64 29.59
N SER A 8 -99.79 4.95 30.80
CA SER A 8 -100.27 4.44 32.07
C SER A 8 -99.80 3.08 32.49
N SER A 9 -99.20 3.05 33.56
CA SER A 9 -99.51 2.68 34.95
C SER A 9 -98.82 1.36 35.38
N GLU A 10 -98.04 1.52 36.35
CA GLU A 10 -97.75 0.81 37.61
C GLU A 10 -98.46 -0.54 37.90
N PRO A 11 -98.09 -1.27 38.94
CA PRO A 11 -96.91 -1.30 39.87
C PRO A 11 -96.46 -2.70 40.32
N ILE A 12 -95.47 -2.65 41.20
CA ILE A 12 -95.16 -3.46 42.41
C ILE A 12 -94.43 -4.77 42.28
N ASP A 13 -93.47 -4.80 43.15
CA ASP A 13 -92.97 -5.69 44.19
C ASP A 13 -91.93 -6.78 43.84
N GLY A 14 -90.96 -6.80 44.71
CA GLY A 14 -90.12 -7.94 44.91
C GLY A 14 -88.63 -7.64 45.22
N ALA A 15 -88.46 -7.12 46.46
CA ALA A 15 -87.07 -7.09 47.03
C ALA A 15 -86.43 -8.44 47.09
N THR A 16 -85.18 -8.53 46.68
CA THR A 16 -84.22 -9.40 47.36
C THR A 16 -82.81 -8.86 47.07
N ALA A 17 -82.19 -8.36 48.13
CA ALA A 17 -80.81 -7.94 48.16
C ALA A 17 -79.90 -9.14 47.98
N THR A 18 -79.04 -9.08 47.00
CA THR A 18 -77.85 -10.02 46.88
C THR A 18 -76.60 -9.18 46.78
N GLU A 19 -75.83 -9.27 47.82
CA GLU A 19 -74.52 -8.66 48.03
C GLU A 19 -73.52 -8.97 46.86
N PRO A 20 -72.83 -7.98 46.35
CA PRO A 20 -71.79 -8.27 45.31
C PRO A 20 -70.55 -8.85 45.99
N LYS A 21 -70.15 -10.05 45.53
CA LYS A 21 -68.85 -10.70 45.86
C LYS A 21 -67.72 -9.83 45.33
N PRO A 22 -66.59 -9.72 46.09
CA PRO A 22 -65.41 -8.99 45.66
C PRO A 22 -64.74 -9.67 44.45
N VAL A 23 -64.58 -8.88 43.39
CA VAL A 23 -63.82 -9.25 42.19
C VAL A 23 -62.34 -9.29 42.60
N VAL A 24 -61.77 -10.47 42.67
CA VAL A 24 -60.33 -10.67 42.81
C VAL A 24 -59.69 -10.21 41.48
N VAL A 25 -59.09 -9.03 41.51
CA VAL A 25 -58.26 -8.52 40.41
C VAL A 25 -56.98 -9.41 40.40
N GLY A 26 -56.96 -10.35 39.48
CA GLY A 26 -55.78 -11.16 39.18
C GLY A 26 -54.63 -10.24 38.75
N ARG A 27 -53.57 -10.24 39.56
CA ARG A 27 -52.31 -9.54 39.33
C ARG A 27 -51.75 -10.01 38.00
N ALA A 28 -51.87 -9.16 36.99
CA ALA A 28 -51.28 -9.40 35.65
C ALA A 28 -49.78 -9.66 35.83
N LYS A 29 -49.39 -10.88 35.50
CA LYS A 29 -47.99 -11.30 35.46
C LYS A 29 -47.33 -10.48 34.39
N ALA A 30 -46.41 -9.58 34.74
CA ALA A 30 -45.62 -8.79 33.78
C ALA A 30 -44.95 -9.74 32.81
N GLU A 31 -45.41 -9.72 31.57
CA GLU A 31 -44.86 -10.41 30.43
C GLU A 31 -43.49 -9.77 30.18
N LYS A 32 -42.42 -10.52 30.47
CA LYS A 32 -41.07 -10.10 30.16
C LYS A 32 -40.94 -10.04 28.64
N THR A 33 -40.97 -8.85 28.10
CA THR A 33 -40.65 -8.59 26.69
C THR A 33 -39.31 -9.25 26.37
N PRO A 34 -39.21 -10.11 25.34
CA PRO A 34 -37.95 -10.73 24.99
C PRO A 34 -36.93 -9.63 24.58
N PRO A 35 -35.65 -9.75 24.94
CA PRO A 35 -34.67 -8.74 24.62
C PRO A 35 -34.62 -8.55 23.11
N THR A 36 -34.80 -7.33 22.66
CA THR A 36 -34.79 -6.90 21.25
C THR A 36 -33.61 -7.51 20.53
N LYS A 37 -33.83 -8.23 19.45
CA LYS A 37 -32.79 -8.90 18.61
C LYS A 37 -31.61 -7.99 18.24
N GLU A 38 -31.85 -6.69 18.11
CA GLU A 38 -30.83 -5.66 17.86
C GLU A 38 -29.70 -5.56 18.89
N LYS A 39 -29.99 -5.78 20.18
CA LYS A 39 -28.94 -5.77 21.22
C LYS A 39 -28.03 -7.00 21.16
N SER A 40 -28.57 -8.13 20.73
CA SER A 40 -27.82 -9.38 20.57
C SER A 40 -26.89 -9.32 19.37
N GLU A 41 -27.33 -8.75 18.24
CA GLU A 41 -26.51 -8.62 17.03
C GLU A 41 -25.37 -7.61 17.21
N ARG A 42 -25.62 -6.50 17.88
CA ARG A 42 -24.57 -5.52 18.23
C ARG A 42 -23.50 -6.09 19.16
N SER A 43 -23.88 -6.94 20.11
CA SER A 43 -22.93 -7.56 21.04
C SER A 43 -22.10 -8.67 20.36
N ALA A 44 -22.67 -9.40 19.41
CA ALA A 44 -21.94 -10.38 18.59
C ALA A 44 -20.93 -9.67 17.69
N PHE A 45 -21.35 -8.62 16.98
CA PHE A 45 -20.48 -7.80 16.13
C PHE A 45 -19.31 -7.18 16.90
N LEU A 46 -19.54 -6.66 18.12
CA LEU A 46 -18.47 -6.11 18.98
C LEU A 46 -17.46 -7.15 19.45
N ARG A 47 -17.83 -8.42 19.51
CA ARG A 47 -16.92 -9.54 19.85
C ARG A 47 -16.09 -9.99 18.65
N GLU A 48 -16.67 -9.91 17.45
CA GLU A 48 -16.00 -10.30 16.20
C GLU A 48 -15.06 -9.20 15.68
N LEU A 49 -15.37 -7.93 15.99
CA LEU A 49 -14.60 -6.76 15.55
C LEU A 49 -13.09 -6.86 15.86
N PRO A 50 -12.62 -7.22 17.05
CA PRO A 50 -11.19 -7.32 17.32
C PRO A 50 -10.51 -8.42 16.49
N ILE A 51 -11.20 -9.53 16.23
CA ILE A 51 -10.68 -10.61 15.38
C ILE A 51 -10.57 -10.14 13.94
N LEU A 52 -11.59 -9.46 13.41
CA LEU A 52 -11.57 -8.89 12.06
C LEU A 52 -10.45 -7.85 11.90
N ILE A 53 -10.26 -6.99 12.92
CA ILE A 53 -9.17 -6.01 12.93
C ILE A 53 -7.82 -6.74 12.91
N LEU A 54 -7.65 -7.79 13.68
CA LEU A 54 -6.40 -8.56 13.76
C LEU A 54 -6.10 -9.28 12.44
N ILE A 55 -7.11 -9.85 11.79
CA ILE A 55 -6.98 -10.49 10.47
C ILE A 55 -6.64 -9.43 9.41
N ALA A 56 -7.36 -8.30 9.39
CA ALA A 56 -7.11 -7.21 8.46
C ALA A 56 -5.71 -6.61 8.64
N PHE A 57 -5.27 -6.45 9.89
CA PHE A 57 -3.94 -5.98 10.22
C PHE A 57 -2.86 -6.98 9.79
N GLY A 58 -3.06 -8.28 10.05
CA GLY A 58 -2.17 -9.33 9.58
C GLY A 58 -2.05 -9.37 8.06
N LEU A 59 -3.19 -9.28 7.36
CA LEU A 59 -3.20 -9.21 5.90
C LEU A 59 -2.50 -7.94 5.37
N ALA A 60 -2.72 -6.80 6.01
CA ALA A 60 -2.07 -5.55 5.64
C ALA A 60 -0.53 -5.63 5.83
N ILE A 61 -0.06 -6.28 6.90
CA ILE A 61 1.38 -6.54 7.12
C ILE A 61 1.92 -7.42 6.00
N ILE A 62 1.24 -8.53 5.66
CA ILE A 62 1.66 -9.44 4.60
C ILE A 62 1.74 -8.68 3.26
N LEU A 63 0.69 -7.96 2.89
CA LEU A 63 0.67 -7.18 1.66
C LEU A 63 1.80 -6.15 1.63
N LYS A 64 2.00 -5.40 2.72
CA LYS A 64 3.08 -4.41 2.83
C LYS A 64 4.46 -5.06 2.70
N THR A 65 4.69 -6.18 3.37
CA THR A 65 6.00 -6.85 3.39
C THR A 65 6.38 -7.42 2.04
N PHE A 66 5.42 -8.02 1.32
CA PHE A 66 5.72 -8.76 0.09
C PHE A 66 5.51 -7.94 -1.19
N PHE A 67 4.62 -6.96 -1.21
CA PHE A 67 4.21 -6.31 -2.46
C PHE A 67 4.80 -4.92 -2.68
N VAL A 68 4.89 -4.08 -1.64
CA VAL A 68 5.30 -2.68 -1.79
C VAL A 68 6.17 -2.24 -0.62
N GLN A 69 7.29 -1.58 -0.93
CA GLN A 69 8.17 -0.96 0.06
C GLN A 69 8.46 0.49 -0.31
N ALA A 70 8.54 1.35 0.71
CA ALA A 70 8.95 2.75 0.55
C ALA A 70 10.47 2.88 0.67
N PHE A 71 11.08 3.62 -0.26
CA PHE A 71 12.51 3.95 -0.24
C PHE A 71 12.71 5.45 -0.20
N TYR A 72 13.73 5.87 0.54
CA TYR A 72 14.18 7.26 0.59
C TYR A 72 15.31 7.45 -0.42
N ILE A 73 15.29 8.57 -1.14
CA ILE A 73 16.32 8.91 -2.13
C ILE A 73 17.37 9.80 -1.49
N PRO A 74 18.60 9.30 -1.24
CA PRO A 74 19.63 10.08 -0.56
C PRO A 74 20.48 10.94 -1.49
N SER A 75 20.52 10.62 -2.80
CA SER A 75 21.48 11.20 -3.75
C SER A 75 20.80 11.77 -5.00
N GLY A 76 21.49 12.69 -5.68
CA GLY A 76 21.02 13.32 -6.92
C GLY A 76 21.35 12.53 -8.20
N SER A 77 21.74 11.24 -8.11
CA SER A 77 22.14 10.46 -9.30
C SER A 77 21.01 10.20 -10.30
N MET A 78 19.75 10.38 -9.88
CA MET A 78 18.55 10.21 -10.70
C MET A 78 17.85 11.55 -11.04
N GLU A 79 18.49 12.67 -10.78
CA GLU A 79 17.96 13.97 -11.22
C GLU A 79 17.91 14.06 -12.76
N PRO A 80 16.87 14.70 -13.32
CA PRO A 80 15.79 15.43 -12.66
C PRO A 80 14.61 14.56 -12.18
N THR A 81 14.57 13.29 -12.59
CA THR A 81 13.44 12.38 -12.33
C THR A 81 13.19 12.19 -10.83
N LEU A 82 14.22 11.88 -10.07
CA LEU A 82 14.17 11.78 -8.60
C LEU A 82 15.16 12.76 -7.97
N GLN A 83 14.78 13.40 -6.88
CA GLN A 83 15.61 14.34 -6.15
C GLN A 83 15.94 13.83 -4.74
N PRO A 84 17.07 14.26 -4.15
CA PRO A 84 17.35 13.98 -2.76
C PRO A 84 16.20 14.44 -1.86
N GLY A 85 15.74 13.53 -0.99
CA GLY A 85 14.58 13.78 -0.11
C GLY A 85 13.27 13.18 -0.60
N ASP A 86 13.19 12.75 -1.87
CA ASP A 86 12.02 12.05 -2.37
C ASP A 86 11.84 10.71 -1.63
N ARG A 87 10.58 10.27 -1.50
CA ARG A 87 10.23 8.92 -1.10
C ARG A 87 9.43 8.26 -2.20
N VAL A 88 9.88 7.11 -2.61
CA VAL A 88 9.26 6.34 -3.70
C VAL A 88 8.70 5.03 -3.19
N LEU A 89 7.62 4.55 -3.80
CA LEU A 89 7.14 3.19 -3.59
C LEU A 89 7.70 2.28 -4.66
N VAL A 90 8.16 1.12 -4.21
CA VAL A 90 8.80 0.08 -5.03
C VAL A 90 7.95 -1.18 -4.97
N ARG A 91 7.57 -1.71 -6.14
CA ARG A 91 6.88 -3.00 -6.28
C ARG A 91 7.91 -4.11 -6.37
N LYS A 92 7.82 -5.08 -5.42
CA LYS A 92 8.80 -6.16 -5.26
C LYS A 92 8.42 -7.46 -5.99
N VAL A 93 7.14 -7.76 -6.14
CA VAL A 93 6.65 -9.09 -6.54
C VAL A 93 6.27 -9.13 -8.01
N LEU A 94 6.56 -10.28 -8.66
CA LEU A 94 6.20 -10.58 -10.05
C LEU A 94 6.68 -9.48 -11.02
N TYR A 95 7.92 -9.06 -10.83
CA TYR A 95 8.52 -8.02 -11.63
C TYR A 95 9.67 -8.60 -12.47
N GLU A 96 9.57 -8.46 -13.76
CA GLU A 96 10.65 -8.67 -14.71
C GLU A 96 11.11 -7.28 -15.18
N PRO A 97 12.42 -6.99 -15.11
CA PRO A 97 12.93 -5.68 -15.51
C PRO A 97 12.75 -5.43 -17.00
N ASP A 98 12.16 -4.27 -17.32
CA ASP A 98 12.04 -3.76 -18.69
C ASP A 98 12.92 -2.54 -18.90
N ARG A 99 13.27 -2.27 -20.18
CA ARG A 99 13.99 -1.06 -20.52
C ARG A 99 13.19 0.22 -20.18
N GLY A 100 13.85 1.15 -19.52
CA GLY A 100 13.26 2.38 -19.03
C GLY A 100 12.77 2.31 -17.59
N ASP A 101 12.67 1.13 -17.00
CA ASP A 101 12.25 0.98 -15.61
C ASP A 101 13.28 1.58 -14.64
N ILE A 102 12.78 2.24 -13.61
CA ILE A 102 13.60 2.70 -12.49
C ILE A 102 13.59 1.60 -11.44
N ILE A 103 14.73 0.96 -11.21
CA ILE A 103 14.86 -0.16 -10.28
C ILE A 103 15.64 0.22 -9.03
N VAL A 104 15.27 -0.40 -7.91
CA VAL A 104 16.05 -0.43 -6.67
C VAL A 104 16.69 -1.80 -6.57
N PHE A 105 17.97 -1.86 -6.26
CA PHE A 105 18.73 -3.09 -6.16
C PHE A 105 19.81 -3.00 -5.08
N GLU A 106 20.20 -4.16 -4.55
CA GLU A 106 21.27 -4.28 -3.55
C GLU A 106 22.64 -4.01 -4.19
N ASP A 107 23.61 -3.57 -3.37
CA ASP A 107 24.99 -3.41 -3.81
C ASP A 107 25.48 -4.68 -4.53
N PRO A 108 25.87 -4.62 -5.83
CA PRO A 108 26.40 -5.78 -6.54
C PRO A 108 27.66 -6.36 -5.91
N GLU A 109 28.47 -5.53 -5.25
CA GLU A 109 29.69 -5.96 -4.55
C GLU A 109 29.41 -6.66 -3.22
N GLY A 110 28.17 -6.60 -2.73
CA GLY A 110 27.69 -7.42 -1.62
C GLY A 110 28.33 -7.15 -0.28
N ARG A 111 28.46 -5.89 0.15
CA ARG A 111 28.91 -5.57 1.52
C ARG A 111 27.87 -6.06 2.53
N PRO A 112 28.19 -7.03 3.41
CA PRO A 112 27.24 -7.51 4.39
C PRO A 112 26.88 -6.39 5.36
N GLY A 113 25.56 -6.14 5.50
CA GLY A 113 25.05 -5.26 6.53
C GLY A 113 25.28 -5.80 7.95
N PRO A 114 25.14 -4.96 8.99
CA PRO A 114 25.35 -5.37 10.36
C PRO A 114 24.34 -6.47 10.77
N ASP A 115 24.88 -7.56 11.37
CA ASP A 115 24.08 -8.66 11.89
C ASP A 115 23.27 -8.19 13.11
N ARG A 116 21.96 -8.13 12.95
CA ARG A 116 21.03 -7.70 13.99
C ARG A 116 20.22 -8.88 14.45
N GLY A 117 20.49 -9.55 15.47
CA GLY A 117 19.66 -10.66 15.98
C GLY A 117 18.13 -10.45 15.81
N LEU A 118 17.33 -11.51 15.92
CA LEU A 118 15.89 -11.57 15.57
C LEU A 118 15.03 -10.38 16.08
N VAL A 119 15.28 -9.90 17.30
CA VAL A 119 14.51 -8.80 17.91
C VAL A 119 14.89 -7.46 17.32
N GLY A 120 16.19 -7.21 17.12
CA GLY A 120 16.70 -5.98 16.48
C GLY A 120 16.26 -5.90 15.02
N GLY A 121 16.27 -7.02 14.30
CA GLY A 121 15.76 -7.14 12.94
C GLY A 121 14.27 -6.83 12.84
N PHE A 122 13.46 -7.35 13.76
CA PHE A 122 12.01 -7.09 13.78
C PHE A 122 11.66 -5.62 14.07
N LEU A 123 12.31 -5.01 15.07
CA LEU A 123 12.08 -3.59 15.40
C LEU A 123 12.55 -2.67 14.28
N HIS A 124 13.67 -3.00 13.65
CA HIS A 124 14.17 -2.26 12.50
C HIS A 124 13.23 -2.38 11.29
N TRP A 125 12.82 -3.59 10.97
CA TRP A 125 11.81 -3.86 9.93
C TRP A 125 10.52 -3.07 10.16
N LEU A 126 10.05 -2.97 11.42
CA LEU A 126 8.85 -2.21 11.77
C LEU A 126 9.09 -0.70 11.55
N SER A 127 10.25 -0.16 11.92
CA SER A 127 10.62 1.25 11.75
C SER A 127 10.84 1.64 10.29
N GLU A 128 11.47 0.78 9.49
CA GLU A 128 11.60 0.93 8.03
C GLU A 128 10.22 0.91 7.36
N GLY A 129 9.39 -0.01 7.80
CA GLY A 129 8.04 -0.17 7.28
C GLY A 129 7.15 1.04 7.45
N VAL A 130 7.43 1.93 8.41
CA VAL A 130 6.72 3.22 8.61
C VAL A 130 7.44 4.38 7.93
N GLY A 131 8.63 4.13 7.31
CA GLY A 131 9.40 5.14 6.59
C GLY A 131 10.19 6.10 7.48
N PHE A 132 10.43 5.76 8.75
CA PHE A 132 11.21 6.58 9.68
C PHE A 132 12.68 6.17 9.78
N ALA A 133 13.04 4.92 9.44
CA ALA A 133 14.42 4.49 9.44
C ALA A 133 15.05 4.72 8.06
N ARG A 134 16.31 5.17 8.05
CA ARG A 134 17.14 5.15 6.84
C ARG A 134 17.56 3.69 6.62
N PRO A 135 17.45 3.15 5.39
CA PRO A 135 18.02 1.84 5.07
C PRO A 135 19.52 1.88 5.39
N GLU A 136 20.02 0.91 6.14
CA GLU A 136 21.47 0.81 6.44
C GLU A 136 22.23 0.07 5.34
N HIS A 137 21.52 -0.49 4.36
CA HIS A 137 22.12 -1.04 3.15
C HIS A 137 22.20 0.09 2.12
N GLU A 138 23.31 0.16 1.43
CA GLU A 138 23.47 1.05 0.28
C GLU A 138 22.66 0.48 -0.89
N ASP A 139 21.31 0.60 -0.83
CA ASP A 139 20.47 0.26 -1.97
C ASP A 139 20.64 1.34 -3.04
N PHE A 140 20.93 0.89 -4.24
CA PHE A 140 21.07 1.75 -5.40
C PHE A 140 19.75 1.90 -6.14
N ILE A 141 19.55 3.07 -6.74
CA ILE A 141 18.43 3.31 -7.63
C ILE A 141 18.95 3.83 -8.96
N LYS A 142 18.60 3.16 -10.06
CA LYS A 142 19.05 3.46 -11.43
C LYS A 142 17.95 3.11 -12.43
N ARG A 143 18.12 3.60 -13.66
CA ARG A 143 17.26 3.24 -14.78
C ARG A 143 17.87 2.11 -15.59
N VAL A 144 17.07 1.10 -15.92
CA VAL A 144 17.46 0.02 -16.82
C VAL A 144 17.52 0.56 -18.25
N VAL A 145 18.67 0.43 -18.90
CA VAL A 145 18.85 0.85 -20.30
C VAL A 145 19.31 -0.27 -21.22
N GLY A 146 19.89 -1.34 -20.67
CA GLY A 146 20.27 -2.56 -21.41
C GLY A 146 19.73 -3.81 -20.71
N LEU A 147 19.18 -4.73 -21.49
CA LEU A 147 18.67 -6.03 -21.04
C LEU A 147 19.66 -7.15 -21.37
N PRO A 148 19.56 -8.33 -20.73
CA PRO A 148 20.46 -9.44 -20.94
C PRO A 148 20.60 -9.83 -22.42
N GLY A 149 21.84 -9.88 -22.92
CA GLY A 149 22.18 -10.25 -24.31
C GLY A 149 22.12 -9.10 -25.32
N GLU A 150 21.78 -7.90 -24.89
CA GLU A 150 21.80 -6.72 -25.77
C GLU A 150 23.17 -6.05 -25.76
N THR A 151 23.52 -5.40 -26.87
CA THR A 151 24.73 -4.58 -26.97
C THR A 151 24.42 -3.12 -26.70
N VAL A 152 25.00 -2.55 -25.65
CA VAL A 152 24.83 -1.16 -25.24
C VAL A 152 26.02 -0.32 -25.70
N GLU A 153 25.73 0.84 -26.27
CA GLU A 153 26.75 1.80 -26.70
C GLU A 153 26.24 3.24 -26.47
N ILE A 154 27.12 4.12 -26.02
CA ILE A 154 26.86 5.55 -25.93
C ILE A 154 27.83 6.26 -26.85
N ARG A 155 27.31 7.01 -27.83
CA ARG A 155 28.10 7.81 -28.78
C ARG A 155 27.60 9.25 -28.76
N ASN A 156 28.52 10.20 -28.50
CA ASN A 156 28.21 11.61 -28.40
C ASN A 156 26.99 11.90 -27.51
N GLY A 157 26.94 11.25 -26.34
CA GLY A 157 25.87 11.39 -25.34
C GLY A 157 24.53 10.73 -25.68
N ARG A 158 24.48 9.93 -26.74
CA ARG A 158 23.26 9.25 -27.21
C ARG A 158 23.36 7.75 -27.00
N LEU A 159 22.33 7.17 -26.38
CA LEU A 159 22.21 5.74 -26.12
C LEU A 159 21.83 4.98 -27.41
N TYR A 160 22.54 3.90 -27.67
CA TYR A 160 22.23 2.90 -28.70
C TYR A 160 22.15 1.53 -28.05
N VAL A 161 21.17 0.74 -28.47
CA VAL A 161 21.04 -0.66 -28.10
C VAL A 161 20.87 -1.47 -29.37
N ASP A 162 21.70 -2.50 -29.54
CA ASP A 162 21.79 -3.28 -30.79
C ASP A 162 21.92 -2.39 -32.05
N GLY A 163 22.66 -1.29 -31.92
CA GLY A 163 22.85 -0.32 -32.98
C GLY A 163 21.68 0.63 -33.23
N LEU A 164 20.54 0.47 -32.53
CA LEU A 164 19.37 1.35 -32.64
C LEU A 164 19.42 2.45 -31.59
N ARG A 165 19.22 3.69 -32.00
CA ARG A 165 19.17 4.84 -31.10
C ARG A 165 17.93 4.75 -30.20
N ILE A 166 18.12 4.83 -28.89
CA ILE A 166 17.05 4.86 -27.89
C ILE A 166 16.80 6.33 -27.47
N PRO A 167 15.58 6.84 -27.60
CA PRO A 167 15.23 8.18 -27.11
C PRO A 167 15.21 8.21 -25.59
N GLU A 168 15.77 9.27 -25.00
CA GLU A 168 15.87 9.45 -23.55
C GLU A 168 15.31 10.82 -23.13
N PRO A 169 13.98 11.02 -23.24
CA PRO A 169 13.35 12.32 -22.98
C PRO A 169 13.48 12.77 -21.50
N TYR A 170 13.72 11.85 -20.59
CA TYR A 170 13.89 12.10 -19.16
C TYR A 170 15.20 12.81 -18.79
N LEU A 171 16.17 12.90 -19.72
CA LEU A 171 17.45 13.57 -19.45
C LEU A 171 17.35 15.09 -19.45
N GLU A 172 16.35 15.65 -20.12
CA GLU A 172 16.09 17.11 -20.18
C GLU A 172 17.34 17.95 -20.55
N GLY A 173 18.17 17.47 -21.47
CA GLY A 173 19.38 18.15 -21.90
C GLY A 173 20.59 17.95 -20.96
N ARG A 174 20.54 16.94 -20.07
CA ARG A 174 21.63 16.58 -19.16
C ARG A 174 22.43 15.37 -19.65
N GLU A 175 22.62 15.28 -20.97
CA GLU A 175 23.40 14.21 -21.58
C GLU A 175 24.89 14.34 -21.19
N ASP A 176 25.51 13.20 -21.01
CA ASP A 176 26.96 13.09 -20.85
C ASP A 176 27.58 12.83 -22.21
N THR A 177 28.51 13.64 -22.63
CA THR A 177 29.17 13.53 -23.94
C THR A 177 30.25 12.43 -23.99
N ARG A 178 30.54 11.76 -22.88
CA ARG A 178 31.50 10.66 -22.84
C ARG A 178 30.95 9.44 -23.58
N ASP A 179 31.79 8.85 -24.42
CA ASP A 179 31.45 7.63 -25.12
C ASP A 179 31.66 6.40 -24.21
N TYR A 180 30.88 5.34 -24.47
CA TYR A 180 30.96 4.07 -23.78
C TYR A 180 30.61 2.92 -24.71
N GLY A 181 31.30 1.81 -24.58
CA GLY A 181 31.04 0.57 -25.32
C GLY A 181 31.54 0.61 -26.76
N PRO A 182 31.00 -0.22 -27.69
CA PRO A 182 29.89 -1.15 -27.48
C PRO A 182 30.29 -2.31 -26.52
N GLU A 183 29.32 -2.70 -25.63
CA GLU A 183 29.50 -3.78 -24.68
C GLU A 183 28.24 -4.63 -24.59
N GLU A 184 28.38 -5.96 -24.67
CA GLU A 184 27.25 -6.89 -24.54
C GLU A 184 26.90 -7.09 -23.07
N VAL A 185 25.59 -6.94 -22.72
CA VAL A 185 25.06 -7.19 -21.38
C VAL A 185 25.05 -8.70 -21.13
N PRO A 186 25.73 -9.20 -20.08
CA PRO A 186 25.75 -10.61 -19.78
C PRO A 186 24.36 -11.19 -19.50
N LYS A 187 24.21 -12.51 -19.69
CA LYS A 187 22.96 -13.20 -19.37
C LYS A 187 22.67 -13.10 -17.87
N GLY A 188 21.42 -12.70 -17.54
CA GLY A 188 20.99 -12.55 -16.15
C GLY A 188 21.45 -11.25 -15.50
N GLU A 189 22.03 -10.32 -16.25
CA GLU A 189 22.46 -9.01 -15.76
C GLU A 189 21.79 -7.87 -16.52
N LEU A 190 21.84 -6.69 -15.95
CA LEU A 190 21.25 -5.46 -16.48
C LEU A 190 22.32 -4.38 -16.61
N PHE A 191 22.22 -3.59 -17.65
CA PHE A 191 22.97 -2.35 -17.77
C PHE A 191 22.10 -1.18 -17.30
N VAL A 192 22.55 -0.46 -16.28
CA VAL A 192 21.77 0.58 -15.64
C VAL A 192 22.50 1.91 -15.64
N LEU A 193 21.75 3.00 -15.82
CA LEU A 193 22.28 4.36 -15.79
C LEU A 193 21.50 5.24 -14.80
N GLY A 194 22.20 6.22 -14.24
CA GLY A 194 21.53 7.32 -13.57
C GLY A 194 20.98 8.33 -14.58
N ASP A 195 19.85 8.94 -14.29
CA ASP A 195 19.30 10.02 -15.13
C ASP A 195 20.18 11.28 -15.05
N ASN A 196 20.89 11.48 -13.93
CA ASN A 196 21.95 12.49 -13.83
C ASN A 196 23.27 11.94 -14.40
N ARG A 197 23.38 11.88 -15.70
CA ARG A 197 24.51 11.27 -16.44
C ARG A 197 25.88 11.80 -16.04
N LEU A 198 25.98 13.04 -15.62
CA LEU A 198 27.24 13.68 -15.21
C LEU A 198 27.63 13.36 -13.76
N ASN A 199 26.65 13.00 -12.92
CA ASN A 199 26.86 12.75 -11.49
C ASN A 199 26.21 11.43 -11.04
N SER A 200 26.56 10.35 -11.72
CA SER A 200 26.09 9.01 -11.40
C SER A 200 27.22 8.00 -11.45
N ASN A 201 27.37 7.24 -10.36
CA ASN A 201 28.11 5.99 -10.38
C ASN A 201 27.16 4.91 -10.87
N ASP A 202 27.33 4.45 -12.10
CA ASP A 202 26.45 3.52 -12.79
C ASP A 202 27.26 2.51 -13.61
N SER A 203 26.61 1.72 -14.46
CA SER A 203 27.26 0.62 -15.18
C SER A 203 28.44 1.06 -16.04
N ARG A 204 28.51 2.34 -16.40
CA ARG A 204 29.68 2.88 -17.13
C ARG A 204 30.91 3.06 -16.26
N PHE A 205 30.73 3.34 -14.95
CA PHE A 205 31.79 3.81 -14.08
C PHE A 205 31.67 3.20 -12.68
N GLY A 206 32.28 2.04 -12.47
CA GLY A 206 32.51 1.45 -11.16
C GLY A 206 31.38 0.57 -10.61
N LEU A 207 30.12 0.72 -11.05
CA LEU A 207 29.04 -0.16 -10.61
C LEU A 207 29.04 -1.50 -11.39
N GLY A 208 29.42 -1.47 -12.68
CA GLY A 208 29.34 -2.65 -13.54
C GLY A 208 27.91 -3.05 -13.87
N PHE A 209 27.75 -4.30 -14.33
CA PHE A 209 26.43 -4.88 -14.58
C PHE A 209 25.75 -5.27 -13.28
N VAL A 210 24.42 -5.20 -13.25
CA VAL A 210 23.59 -5.51 -12.08
C VAL A 210 22.91 -6.85 -12.27
N PRO A 211 23.21 -7.87 -11.45
CA PRO A 211 22.50 -9.15 -11.51
C PRO A 211 21.00 -8.98 -11.25
N VAL A 212 20.17 -9.63 -12.07
CA VAL A 212 18.69 -9.53 -11.96
C VAL A 212 18.19 -10.02 -10.60
N ASP A 213 18.85 -10.99 -9.99
CA ASP A 213 18.52 -11.51 -8.66
C ASP A 213 18.80 -10.52 -7.50
N LYS A 214 19.61 -9.49 -7.75
CA LYS A 214 19.85 -8.39 -6.82
C LYS A 214 18.80 -7.30 -6.90
N VAL A 215 17.90 -7.35 -7.88
CA VAL A 215 16.85 -6.36 -8.04
C VAL A 215 15.76 -6.55 -6.98
N ILE A 216 15.61 -5.55 -6.11
CA ILE A 216 14.56 -5.51 -5.08
C ILE A 216 13.19 -5.26 -5.72
N GLY A 217 13.13 -4.38 -6.73
CA GLY A 217 11.91 -4.09 -7.46
C GLY A 217 11.92 -2.78 -8.23
N ARG A 218 10.77 -2.44 -8.83
CA ARG A 218 10.56 -1.23 -9.64
C ARG A 218 9.93 -0.11 -8.83
N ALA A 219 10.54 1.07 -8.86
CA ALA A 219 9.94 2.31 -8.37
C ALA A 219 8.86 2.77 -9.34
N PHE A 220 7.65 3.10 -8.85
CA PHE A 220 6.53 3.41 -9.70
C PHE A 220 5.79 4.70 -9.33
N VAL A 221 6.00 5.25 -8.11
CA VAL A 221 5.36 6.48 -7.67
C VAL A 221 6.20 7.20 -6.62
N ILE A 222 6.27 8.53 -6.72
CA ILE A 222 6.79 9.41 -5.66
C ILE A 222 5.63 9.73 -4.72
N VAL A 223 5.80 9.46 -3.42
CA VAL A 223 4.78 9.69 -2.39
C VAL A 223 5.13 10.84 -1.44
N TRP A 224 6.33 11.35 -1.51
CA TRP A 224 6.80 12.50 -0.72
C TRP A 224 7.95 13.21 -1.45
N PRO A 225 8.07 14.53 -1.40
CA PRO A 225 7.17 15.49 -0.76
C PRO A 225 5.85 15.68 -1.54
N PRO A 226 4.80 16.26 -0.92
CA PRO A 226 3.50 16.46 -1.61
C PRO A 226 3.59 17.25 -2.91
N SER A 227 4.55 18.18 -3.03
CA SER A 227 4.79 18.99 -4.23
C SER A 227 5.34 18.19 -5.41
N ARG A 228 5.85 16.98 -5.18
CA ARG A 228 6.46 16.11 -6.20
C ARG A 228 5.75 14.77 -6.38
N MET A 229 4.61 14.57 -5.69
CA MET A 229 3.84 13.34 -5.82
C MET A 229 3.43 13.10 -7.28
N GLY A 230 3.72 11.90 -7.80
CA GLY A 230 3.41 11.56 -9.17
C GLY A 230 3.91 10.17 -9.55
N TRP A 231 3.35 9.64 -10.65
CA TRP A 231 3.77 8.36 -11.21
C TRP A 231 5.12 8.49 -11.91
N LEU A 232 5.95 7.47 -11.78
CA LEU A 232 7.22 7.33 -12.50
C LEU A 232 6.97 6.53 -13.79
N HIS A 233 7.47 7.07 -14.91
CA HIS A 233 7.36 6.48 -16.23
C HIS A 233 8.73 6.11 -16.80
#